data_68bf80e41d87e304d789ebe91fccaeb4
#
_entry.id   68bf80e41d87e304d789ebe91fccaeb4
#
_cell.length_a   1.000
_cell.length_b   1.000
_cell.length_c   1.000
_cell.angle_alpha   90.00
_cell.angle_beta   90.00
_cell.angle_gamma   90.00
#
_symmetry.space_group_name_H-M   'P 1'
#
loop_
_entity.id
_entity.type
_entity.pdbx_description
1 polymer ?
#
loop_
_entity_poly.entity_id
_entity_poly.type
_entity_poly.pdbx_seq_one_letter_code
_entity_poly.pdbx_strand_id
1 'polypeptide(L)'
;MKNDDLLQTILESYDDSNYPEAFVSEYDIMECLSDQNGICTFLVQKKDGESCIAKCYDKLKWGISDNSAILHNLDHDGLPKHIATFESDTMTVTVREYVEGIPLSRYAKENDLSEKEIVQICVRLCDILGYLHHREAPIIHRDIKPQNIIVRPDGSIALIDFDIARIYRSGNETDTMFFGTQAYAPPEQYGFSQTDARTDIYSLGVLLRWLLTGSTKENKNIRVYRPLARIISKCTGFAPKERFADVSQLKKALLQANPKSQGLRIAVTVLCAVLAAGLLIFAGVRIYQAVTYTPFTADAIPAYLSDEERVADAVVYMKDKYGTNMFDEADDVATVGDLRAAMNDLYGLDRDYVYGINTEMPQESDEYFMPWGWDDGQTVDRDIAVYAAVKAHAPSIVADWSSIKDDNGYYPGVRVAVAFAEETGIMTGANRPGDITLGELALILANTDRVFDAAAQK
;
A
#
# COMPACT_ATOMS: atom_id res chain seq x y z
N MET A 1 -35.33 -24.75 35.12
CA MET A 1 -34.45 -25.00 36.26
C MET A 1 -33.49 -23.84 36.32
N LYS A 2 -33.48 -23.12 37.42
CA LYS A 2 -32.68 -21.90 37.57
C LYS A 2 -31.21 -22.28 37.71
N ASN A 3 -30.32 -21.48 37.16
CA ASN A 3 -28.85 -21.63 37.26
C ASN A 3 -28.40 -21.82 38.74
N ASP A 4 -29.14 -21.25 39.70
CA ASP A 4 -28.83 -21.33 41.12
C ASP A 4 -28.93 -22.77 41.68
N ASP A 5 -29.91 -23.59 41.22
CA ASP A 5 -30.04 -24.98 41.67
C ASP A 5 -28.92 -25.89 41.15
N LEU A 6 -28.40 -25.59 39.92
CA LEU A 6 -27.27 -26.32 39.34
C LEU A 6 -25.95 -25.97 40.06
N LEU A 7 -25.76 -24.67 40.36
CA LEU A 7 -24.60 -24.16 41.11
C LEU A 7 -24.57 -24.75 42.54
N GLN A 8 -25.72 -24.79 43.21
CA GLN A 8 -25.81 -25.35 44.55
C GLN A 8 -25.54 -26.86 44.56
N THR A 9 -26.04 -27.59 43.55
CA THR A 9 -25.78 -29.03 43.38
C THR A 9 -24.29 -29.29 43.08
N ILE A 10 -23.64 -28.40 42.30
CA ILE A 10 -22.21 -28.53 41.99
C ILE A 10 -21.38 -28.21 43.24
N LEU A 11 -21.71 -27.14 43.99
CA LEU A 11 -21.01 -26.78 45.22
C LEU A 11 -21.16 -27.87 46.30
N GLU A 12 -22.35 -28.50 46.42
CA GLU A 12 -22.60 -29.61 47.34
C GLU A 12 -21.91 -30.91 46.90
N SER A 13 -21.47 -31.02 45.65
CA SER A 13 -20.75 -32.19 45.13
C SER A 13 -19.23 -32.08 45.25
N TYR A 14 -18.70 -30.89 45.61
CA TYR A 14 -17.27 -30.71 45.85
C TYR A 14 -16.93 -31.23 47.24
N ASP A 15 -16.32 -32.40 47.29
CA ASP A 15 -15.75 -32.94 48.49
C ASP A 15 -14.47 -32.18 48.84
N ASP A 16 -14.53 -31.36 49.88
CA ASP A 16 -13.40 -30.55 50.39
C ASP A 16 -12.12 -31.37 50.67
N SER A 17 -12.31 -32.69 50.90
CA SER A 17 -11.22 -33.64 51.18
C SER A 17 -10.25 -33.80 49.99
N ASN A 18 -10.64 -33.41 48.78
CA ASN A 18 -9.83 -33.52 47.58
C ASN A 18 -8.89 -32.29 47.38
N TYR A 19 -9.17 -31.18 48.04
CA TYR A 19 -8.36 -29.98 47.95
C TYR A 19 -7.27 -29.90 49.02
N PRO A 20 -6.13 -29.21 48.75
CA PRO A 20 -5.12 -28.99 49.77
C PRO A 20 -5.72 -28.28 51.00
N GLU A 21 -5.51 -28.82 52.20
CA GLU A 21 -6.05 -28.30 53.49
C GLU A 21 -5.71 -26.82 53.69
N ALA A 22 -4.50 -26.42 53.35
CA ALA A 22 -4.06 -24.99 53.41
C ALA A 22 -4.90 -24.09 52.51
N PHE A 23 -5.30 -24.56 51.31
CA PHE A 23 -6.13 -23.78 50.39
C PHE A 23 -7.54 -23.60 51.00
N VAL A 24 -8.18 -24.66 51.44
CA VAL A 24 -9.51 -24.60 52.05
C VAL A 24 -9.54 -23.76 53.32
N SER A 25 -8.40 -23.73 54.06
CA SER A 25 -8.30 -22.90 55.26
C SER A 25 -8.23 -21.37 54.97
N GLU A 26 -7.71 -20.97 53.80
CA GLU A 26 -7.46 -19.57 53.43
C GLU A 26 -8.53 -18.98 52.48
N TYR A 27 -9.21 -19.80 51.67
CA TYR A 27 -10.11 -19.36 50.63
C TYR A 27 -11.47 -20.05 50.71
N ASP A 28 -12.51 -19.27 50.48
CA ASP A 28 -13.90 -19.75 50.30
C ASP A 28 -14.23 -19.80 48.81
N ILE A 29 -14.79 -20.92 48.31
CA ILE A 29 -15.20 -21.07 46.92
C ILE A 29 -16.55 -20.37 46.76
N MET A 30 -16.59 -19.34 45.87
CA MET A 30 -17.76 -18.51 45.62
C MET A 30 -18.54 -18.99 44.41
N GLU A 31 -17.85 -19.36 43.33
CA GLU A 31 -18.46 -19.73 42.04
C GLU A 31 -17.54 -20.64 41.24
N CYS A 32 -18.14 -21.67 40.60
CA CYS A 32 -17.42 -22.46 39.59
C CYS A 32 -17.55 -21.81 38.23
N LEU A 33 -16.45 -21.28 37.69
CA LEU A 33 -16.41 -20.61 36.42
C LEU A 33 -16.24 -21.58 35.22
N SER A 34 -15.55 -22.71 35.46
CA SER A 34 -15.41 -23.79 34.48
C SER A 34 -14.94 -25.07 35.14
N ASP A 35 -15.41 -26.21 34.62
CA ASP A 35 -14.94 -27.54 34.94
C ASP A 35 -14.81 -28.35 33.64
N GLN A 36 -13.58 -28.47 33.17
CA GLN A 36 -13.31 -29.14 31.89
C GLN A 36 -11.97 -29.89 31.94
N ASN A 37 -12.01 -31.13 31.46
CA ASN A 37 -10.80 -31.95 31.29
C ASN A 37 -9.95 -32.15 32.55
N GLY A 38 -10.51 -32.06 33.74
CA GLY A 38 -9.79 -32.17 35.02
C GLY A 38 -9.07 -30.88 35.43
N ILE A 39 -9.49 -29.75 34.88
CA ILE A 39 -9.16 -28.41 35.37
C ILE A 39 -10.45 -27.76 35.82
N CYS A 40 -10.54 -27.41 37.09
CA CYS A 40 -11.61 -26.59 37.62
C CYS A 40 -11.11 -25.16 37.86
N THR A 41 -11.89 -24.17 37.44
CA THR A 41 -11.58 -22.77 37.68
C THR A 41 -12.67 -22.16 38.56
N PHE A 42 -12.28 -21.59 39.69
CA PHE A 42 -13.19 -21.02 40.66
C PHE A 42 -12.92 -19.54 40.87
N LEU A 43 -13.99 -18.77 41.05
CA LEU A 43 -13.94 -17.54 41.77
C LEU A 43 -13.88 -17.87 43.26
N VAL A 44 -12.84 -17.43 43.94
CA VAL A 44 -12.66 -17.64 45.37
C VAL A 44 -12.51 -16.31 46.09
N GLN A 45 -12.88 -16.29 47.37
CA GLN A 45 -12.67 -15.14 48.22
C GLN A 45 -11.70 -15.54 49.35
N LYS A 46 -10.65 -14.77 49.47
CA LYS A 46 -9.73 -14.89 50.61
C LYS A 46 -10.45 -14.45 51.89
N LYS A 47 -10.12 -14.97 53.04
CA LYS A 47 -10.79 -14.65 54.29
C LYS A 47 -10.67 -13.20 54.73
N ASP A 48 -9.78 -12.43 54.14
CA ASP A 48 -9.69 -10.97 54.28
C ASP A 48 -10.61 -10.19 53.34
N GLY A 49 -11.38 -10.86 52.49
CA GLY A 49 -12.37 -10.30 51.58
C GLY A 49 -11.90 -10.09 50.14
N GLU A 50 -10.64 -10.35 49.84
CA GLU A 50 -10.09 -10.19 48.47
C GLU A 50 -10.61 -11.30 47.55
N SER A 51 -11.12 -10.93 46.35
CA SER A 51 -11.53 -11.88 45.31
C SER A 51 -10.35 -12.36 44.50
N CYS A 52 -10.23 -13.65 44.28
CA CYS A 52 -9.16 -14.30 43.55
C CYS A 52 -9.72 -15.37 42.57
N ILE A 53 -8.89 -15.81 41.66
CA ILE A 53 -9.17 -16.97 40.80
C ILE A 53 -8.29 -18.12 41.22
N ALA A 54 -8.90 -19.25 41.56
CA ALA A 54 -8.22 -20.51 41.82
C ALA A 54 -8.40 -21.45 40.63
N LYS A 55 -7.29 -22.00 40.13
CA LYS A 55 -7.27 -23.10 39.15
C LYS A 55 -6.77 -24.37 39.80
N CYS A 56 -7.58 -25.39 39.76
CA CYS A 56 -7.34 -26.68 40.37
C CYS A 56 -7.05 -27.72 39.29
N TYR A 57 -5.88 -28.31 39.32
CA TYR A 57 -5.41 -29.30 38.35
C TYR A 57 -5.36 -30.69 38.97
N ASP A 58 -6.10 -31.62 38.40
CA ASP A 58 -6.02 -33.05 38.75
C ASP A 58 -4.70 -33.65 38.27
N LYS A 59 -3.81 -34.01 39.20
CA LYS A 59 -2.45 -34.55 38.89
C LYS A 59 -2.51 -35.91 38.15
N LEU A 60 -3.56 -36.67 38.32
CA LEU A 60 -3.73 -37.94 37.63
C LEU A 60 -4.06 -37.79 36.15
N LYS A 61 -4.75 -36.70 35.79
CA LYS A 61 -5.16 -36.40 34.41
C LYS A 61 -4.12 -35.55 33.67
N TRP A 62 -3.50 -34.63 34.36
CA TRP A 62 -2.61 -33.63 33.72
C TRP A 62 -1.11 -33.92 33.91
N GLY A 63 -0.77 -34.88 34.79
CA GLY A 63 0.62 -35.06 35.20
C GLY A 63 1.15 -33.87 36.00
N ILE A 64 2.43 -33.90 36.33
CA ILE A 64 3.10 -32.73 36.93
C ILE A 64 3.41 -31.74 35.82
N SER A 65 2.47 -30.87 35.50
CA SER A 65 2.69 -29.80 34.53
C SER A 65 3.37 -28.63 35.24
N ASP A 66 4.56 -28.26 34.79
CA ASP A 66 5.38 -27.15 35.30
C ASP A 66 4.76 -25.76 34.98
N ASN A 67 3.55 -25.75 34.37
CA ASN A 67 2.90 -24.51 33.88
C ASN A 67 2.38 -23.65 35.03
N SER A 68 2.07 -24.22 36.20
CA SER A 68 1.67 -23.45 37.37
C SER A 68 2.79 -22.47 37.84
N ALA A 69 4.06 -22.82 37.61
CA ALA A 69 5.20 -22.03 37.95
C ALA A 69 5.47 -20.85 36.98
N ILE A 70 4.83 -20.84 35.80
CA ILE A 70 5.06 -19.80 34.79
C ILE A 70 4.68 -18.43 35.34
N LEU A 71 3.57 -18.32 36.05
CA LEU A 71 3.06 -17.03 36.59
C LEU A 71 3.88 -16.50 37.77
N HIS A 72 4.63 -17.32 38.49
CA HIS A 72 5.30 -16.94 39.75
C HIS A 72 6.25 -15.73 39.62
N ASN A 73 6.88 -15.58 38.47
CA ASN A 73 7.91 -14.56 38.25
C ASN A 73 7.48 -13.53 37.21
N LEU A 74 6.17 -13.40 36.96
CA LEU A 74 5.63 -12.40 36.04
C LEU A 74 5.15 -11.17 36.80
N ASP A 75 5.69 -10.02 36.42
CA ASP A 75 5.27 -8.70 36.92
C ASP A 75 5.06 -7.77 35.72
N HIS A 76 3.80 -7.64 35.33
CA HIS A 76 3.38 -6.77 34.21
C HIS A 76 1.90 -6.43 34.37
N ASP A 77 1.52 -5.16 34.22
CA ASP A 77 0.16 -4.67 34.43
C ASP A 77 -0.91 -5.38 33.57
N GLY A 78 -0.49 -5.91 32.42
CA GLY A 78 -1.35 -6.68 31.51
C GLY A 78 -1.45 -8.18 31.85
N LEU A 79 -0.94 -8.63 32.98
CA LEU A 79 -0.95 -10.03 33.43
C LEU A 79 -1.49 -10.12 34.84
N PRO A 80 -2.26 -11.18 35.20
CA PRO A 80 -2.69 -11.40 36.56
C PRO A 80 -1.49 -11.78 37.43
N LYS A 81 -1.43 -11.21 38.64
CA LYS A 81 -0.39 -11.57 39.62
C LYS A 81 -0.63 -12.95 40.18
N HIS A 82 0.42 -13.75 40.28
CA HIS A 82 0.39 -14.98 41.07
C HIS A 82 0.31 -14.62 42.56
N ILE A 83 -0.56 -15.31 43.30
CA ILE A 83 -0.76 -15.10 44.73
C ILE A 83 -0.20 -16.29 45.53
N ALA A 84 -0.65 -17.51 45.25
CA ALA A 84 -0.24 -18.72 45.97
C ALA A 84 -0.36 -19.98 45.10
N THR A 85 0.36 -21.01 45.48
CA THR A 85 0.18 -22.37 44.96
C THR A 85 0.11 -23.32 46.13
N PHE A 86 -0.89 -24.19 46.08
CA PHE A 86 -1.14 -25.23 47.08
C PHE A 86 -1.07 -26.60 46.41
N GLU A 87 -0.53 -27.59 47.10
CA GLU A 87 -0.40 -28.94 46.55
C GLU A 87 -0.90 -29.98 47.54
N SER A 88 -1.59 -30.99 47.00
CA SER A 88 -1.85 -32.26 47.66
C SER A 88 -1.29 -33.41 46.80
N ASP A 89 -1.45 -34.64 47.23
CA ASP A 89 -1.03 -35.83 46.47
C ASP A 89 -1.76 -35.93 45.12
N THR A 90 -2.99 -35.47 45.04
CA THR A 90 -3.88 -35.61 43.88
C THR A 90 -4.09 -34.32 43.08
N MET A 91 -3.81 -33.14 43.68
CA MET A 91 -4.22 -31.88 43.12
C MET A 91 -3.14 -30.78 43.31
N THR A 92 -3.03 -29.91 42.30
CA THR A 92 -2.35 -28.63 42.41
C THR A 92 -3.37 -27.52 42.28
N VAL A 93 -3.38 -26.55 43.20
CA VAL A 93 -4.24 -25.36 43.14
C VAL A 93 -3.36 -24.13 43.01
N THR A 94 -3.53 -23.37 41.93
CA THR A 94 -2.87 -22.11 41.70
C THR A 94 -3.86 -20.96 41.86
N VAL A 95 -3.55 -20.04 42.77
CA VAL A 95 -4.34 -18.84 43.03
C VAL A 95 -3.66 -17.61 42.41
N ARG A 96 -4.44 -16.85 41.69
CA ARG A 96 -4.01 -15.62 41.03
C ARG A 96 -5.00 -14.47 41.26
N GLU A 97 -4.58 -13.26 41.00
CA GLU A 97 -5.38 -12.05 41.01
C GLU A 97 -6.67 -12.22 40.19
N TYR A 98 -7.79 -11.79 40.74
CA TYR A 98 -9.01 -11.56 39.99
C TYR A 98 -8.88 -10.29 39.17
N VAL A 99 -8.84 -10.40 37.86
CA VAL A 99 -8.81 -9.23 36.97
C VAL A 99 -10.22 -8.73 36.75
N GLU A 100 -10.54 -7.58 37.30
CA GLU A 100 -11.83 -6.92 37.09
C GLU A 100 -12.01 -6.51 35.64
N GLY A 101 -13.19 -6.81 35.07
CA GLY A 101 -13.52 -6.47 33.69
C GLY A 101 -14.36 -7.53 32.99
N ILE A 102 -14.48 -7.41 31.68
CA ILE A 102 -15.24 -8.36 30.87
C ILE A 102 -14.37 -8.94 29.76
N PRO A 103 -14.58 -10.21 29.39
CA PRO A 103 -13.85 -10.82 28.28
C PRO A 103 -14.01 -10.01 26.98
N LEU A 104 -12.93 -9.88 26.20
CA LEU A 104 -12.95 -9.18 24.91
C LEU A 104 -13.97 -9.78 23.94
N SER A 105 -14.27 -11.08 24.07
CA SER A 105 -15.32 -11.75 23.31
C SER A 105 -16.73 -11.20 23.56
N ARG A 106 -17.00 -10.76 24.77
CA ARG A 106 -18.24 -10.11 25.17
C ARG A 106 -18.17 -8.60 24.87
N TYR A 107 -17.07 -7.96 25.23
CA TYR A 107 -16.85 -6.53 25.00
C TYR A 107 -17.02 -6.15 23.52
N ALA A 108 -16.45 -6.94 22.59
CA ALA A 108 -16.56 -6.70 21.16
C ALA A 108 -17.97 -6.96 20.58
N LYS A 109 -18.82 -7.70 21.27
CA LYS A 109 -20.22 -7.89 20.87
C LYS A 109 -21.15 -6.81 21.38
N GLU A 110 -20.83 -6.24 22.54
CA GLU A 110 -21.62 -5.20 23.20
C GLU A 110 -21.22 -3.78 22.76
N ASN A 111 -20.06 -3.62 22.11
CA ASN A 111 -19.52 -2.34 21.66
C ASN A 111 -19.15 -2.39 20.16
N ASP A 112 -19.49 -1.36 19.44
CA ASP A 112 -19.09 -1.18 18.04
C ASP A 112 -17.67 -0.60 18.01
N LEU A 113 -16.67 -1.49 17.98
CA LEU A 113 -15.28 -1.13 18.02
C LEU A 113 -14.81 -0.54 16.69
N SER A 114 -14.31 0.68 16.72
CA SER A 114 -13.64 1.28 15.57
C SER A 114 -12.33 0.54 15.24
N GLU A 115 -11.91 0.58 13.97
CA GLU A 115 -10.59 0.03 13.56
C GLU A 115 -9.44 0.56 14.42
N LYS A 116 -9.53 1.80 14.88
CA LYS A 116 -8.53 2.42 15.75
C LYS A 116 -8.46 1.74 17.12
N GLU A 117 -9.59 1.48 17.75
CA GLU A 117 -9.67 0.80 19.05
C GLU A 117 -9.19 -0.64 18.93
N ILE A 118 -9.57 -1.34 17.85
CA ILE A 118 -9.08 -2.69 17.54
C ILE A 118 -7.55 -2.70 17.42
N VAL A 119 -6.98 -1.75 16.68
CA VAL A 119 -5.52 -1.62 16.56
C VAL A 119 -4.88 -1.34 17.92
N GLN A 120 -5.47 -0.49 18.75
CA GLN A 120 -4.93 -0.20 20.09
C GLN A 120 -4.94 -1.44 21.00
N ILE A 121 -6.02 -2.24 20.98
CA ILE A 121 -6.07 -3.52 21.70
C ILE A 121 -4.93 -4.44 21.25
N CYS A 122 -4.76 -4.60 19.93
CA CYS A 122 -3.68 -5.44 19.38
C CYS A 122 -2.27 -4.89 19.72
N VAL A 123 -2.08 -3.59 19.74
CA VAL A 123 -0.82 -2.95 20.15
C VAL A 123 -0.50 -3.25 21.61
N ARG A 124 -1.48 -3.13 22.52
CA ARG A 124 -1.31 -3.49 23.94
C ARG A 124 -1.00 -4.98 24.13
N LEU A 125 -1.66 -5.85 23.34
CA LEU A 125 -1.32 -7.28 23.33
C LEU A 125 0.12 -7.52 22.86
N CYS A 126 0.61 -6.77 21.89
CA CYS A 126 2.02 -6.86 21.50
C CYS A 126 2.97 -6.45 22.63
N ASP A 127 2.58 -5.53 23.53
CA ASP A 127 3.39 -5.17 24.68
C ASP A 127 3.45 -6.31 25.70
N ILE A 128 2.31 -6.90 26.03
CA ILE A 128 2.22 -8.05 26.93
C ILE A 128 3.02 -9.24 26.37
N LEU A 129 2.82 -9.58 25.09
CA LEU A 129 3.54 -10.67 24.46
C LEU A 129 5.04 -10.36 24.34
N GLY A 130 5.41 -9.09 24.09
CA GLY A 130 6.79 -8.65 24.07
C GLY A 130 7.47 -8.88 25.42
N TYR A 131 6.81 -8.59 26.53
CA TYR A 131 7.30 -8.90 27.86
C TYR A 131 7.53 -10.41 28.08
N LEU A 132 6.58 -11.25 27.62
CA LEU A 132 6.71 -12.71 27.75
C LEU A 132 7.82 -13.30 26.87
N HIS A 133 7.93 -12.85 25.63
CA HIS A 133 8.83 -13.41 24.62
C HIS A 133 10.29 -12.98 24.82
N HIS A 134 10.57 -11.82 25.44
CA HIS A 134 11.92 -11.30 25.63
C HIS A 134 12.52 -11.64 27.00
N ARG A 135 11.89 -12.52 27.75
CA ARG A 135 12.48 -13.03 29.00
C ARG A 135 13.69 -13.89 28.72
N GLU A 136 14.56 -14.08 29.72
CA GLU A 136 15.69 -15.02 29.66
C GLU A 136 15.24 -16.43 29.30
N ALA A 137 14.11 -16.86 29.86
CA ALA A 137 13.36 -18.05 29.45
C ALA A 137 12.06 -17.61 28.76
N PRO A 138 12.04 -17.48 27.41
CA PRO A 138 10.89 -16.99 26.69
C PRO A 138 9.63 -17.83 26.92
N ILE A 139 8.52 -17.17 27.19
CA ILE A 139 7.23 -17.82 27.45
C ILE A 139 6.35 -17.60 26.22
N ILE A 140 5.86 -18.68 25.63
CA ILE A 140 4.91 -18.68 24.52
C ILE A 140 3.53 -19.01 25.11
N HIS A 141 2.54 -18.12 24.87
CA HIS A 141 1.21 -18.24 25.50
C HIS A 141 0.36 -19.34 24.88
N ARG A 142 0.37 -19.47 23.53
CA ARG A 142 -0.25 -20.55 22.74
C ARG A 142 -1.78 -20.55 22.68
N ASP A 143 -2.47 -19.72 23.46
CA ASP A 143 -3.97 -19.65 23.46
C ASP A 143 -4.46 -18.18 23.44
N ILE A 144 -3.95 -17.40 22.50
CA ILE A 144 -4.41 -16.04 22.29
C ILE A 144 -5.76 -16.06 21.59
N LYS A 145 -6.82 -15.73 22.33
CA LYS A 145 -8.19 -15.66 21.87
C LYS A 145 -8.99 -14.62 22.66
N PRO A 146 -10.14 -14.14 22.15
CA PRO A 146 -10.88 -13.06 22.81
C PRO A 146 -11.46 -13.44 24.19
N GLN A 147 -11.61 -14.72 24.51
CA GLN A 147 -12.05 -15.19 25.82
C GLN A 147 -10.94 -15.02 26.89
N ASN A 148 -9.68 -15.12 26.48
CA ASN A 148 -8.53 -15.04 27.37
C ASN A 148 -7.97 -13.61 27.54
N ILE A 149 -8.70 -12.59 27.05
CA ILE A 149 -8.35 -11.18 27.17
C ILE A 149 -9.46 -10.47 27.92
N ILE A 150 -9.13 -9.88 29.05
CA ILE A 150 -10.07 -9.08 29.86
C ILE A 150 -9.88 -7.61 29.52
N VAL A 151 -10.97 -6.93 29.22
CA VAL A 151 -11.02 -5.46 29.10
C VAL A 151 -11.46 -4.89 30.43
N ARG A 152 -10.59 -4.11 31.07
CA ARG A 152 -10.86 -3.45 32.35
C ARG A 152 -11.74 -2.22 32.18
N PRO A 153 -12.36 -1.70 33.27
CA PRO A 153 -13.19 -0.49 33.20
C PRO A 153 -12.48 0.74 32.68
N ASP A 154 -11.16 0.86 32.91
CA ASP A 154 -10.30 1.94 32.39
C ASP A 154 -9.92 1.77 30.93
N GLY A 155 -10.37 0.70 30.29
CA GLY A 155 -10.06 0.34 28.91
C GLY A 155 -8.68 -0.30 28.72
N SER A 156 -7.91 -0.54 29.80
CA SER A 156 -6.71 -1.38 29.73
C SER A 156 -7.10 -2.85 29.51
N ILE A 157 -6.14 -3.69 29.14
CA ILE A 157 -6.38 -5.11 28.91
C ILE A 157 -5.46 -5.99 29.74
N ALA A 158 -5.95 -7.17 30.08
CA ALA A 158 -5.13 -8.21 30.67
C ALA A 158 -5.27 -9.51 29.90
N LEU A 159 -4.15 -10.21 29.69
CA LEU A 159 -4.09 -11.54 29.11
C LEU A 159 -4.08 -12.54 30.24
N ILE A 160 -5.05 -13.46 30.22
CA ILE A 160 -5.25 -14.47 31.24
C ILE A 160 -5.14 -15.87 30.62
N ASP A 161 -5.06 -16.90 31.47
CA ASP A 161 -5.08 -18.30 31.08
C ASP A 161 -3.81 -18.83 30.42
N PHE A 162 -2.90 -19.33 31.27
CA PHE A 162 -1.59 -19.88 30.90
C PHE A 162 -1.55 -21.41 30.89
N ASP A 163 -2.69 -22.10 30.83
CA ASP A 163 -2.78 -23.56 30.98
C ASP A 163 -1.92 -24.32 29.98
N ILE A 164 -1.83 -23.81 28.77
CA ILE A 164 -1.03 -24.40 27.69
C ILE A 164 0.19 -23.57 27.31
N ALA A 165 0.51 -22.55 28.11
CA ALA A 165 1.73 -21.79 27.90
C ALA A 165 2.97 -22.66 28.04
N ARG A 166 4.06 -22.28 27.38
CA ARG A 166 5.30 -23.05 27.37
C ARG A 166 6.52 -22.14 27.46
N ILE A 167 7.49 -22.57 28.28
CA ILE A 167 8.84 -22.02 28.24
C ILE A 167 9.54 -22.56 27.00
N TYR A 168 9.99 -21.68 26.13
CA TYR A 168 10.74 -22.04 24.93
C TYR A 168 12.15 -22.56 25.32
N ARG A 169 12.50 -23.74 24.81
CA ARG A 169 13.85 -24.33 24.95
C ARG A 169 14.37 -24.69 23.57
N SER A 170 15.46 -24.09 23.12
CA SER A 170 16.07 -24.41 21.82
C SER A 170 16.56 -25.88 21.80
N GLY A 171 16.23 -26.58 20.71
CA GLY A 171 16.70 -27.98 20.50
C GLY A 171 15.75 -29.08 20.97
N ASN A 172 14.57 -28.78 21.48
CA ASN A 172 13.55 -29.77 21.76
C ASN A 172 12.79 -30.19 20.50
N GLU A 173 12.37 -31.45 20.48
CA GLU A 173 11.59 -32.04 19.40
C GLU A 173 10.17 -31.46 19.32
N THR A 174 9.46 -31.76 18.22
CA THR A 174 8.08 -31.32 17.91
C THR A 174 7.13 -31.45 19.08
N ASP A 175 6.19 -30.51 19.21
CA ASP A 175 5.05 -30.64 20.12
C ASP A 175 4.22 -31.87 19.73
N THR A 176 4.17 -32.85 20.62
CA THR A 176 3.59 -34.18 20.31
C THR A 176 2.06 -34.24 20.43
N MET A 177 1.41 -33.22 21.00
CA MET A 177 -0.03 -33.15 21.18
C MET A 177 -0.59 -31.78 20.82
N PHE A 178 -1.80 -31.79 20.24
CA PHE A 178 -2.56 -30.57 19.98
C PHE A 178 -3.05 -29.96 21.30
N PHE A 179 -2.65 -28.71 21.55
CA PHE A 179 -3.21 -27.90 22.64
C PHE A 179 -3.62 -26.55 22.04
N GLY A 180 -4.82 -26.07 22.43
CA GLY A 180 -5.30 -24.75 22.07
C GLY A 180 -6.68 -24.74 21.42
N THR A 181 -7.15 -23.53 21.13
CA THR A 181 -8.44 -23.32 20.50
C THR A 181 -8.29 -23.40 18.99
N GLN A 182 -8.83 -24.46 18.38
CA GLN A 182 -8.64 -24.80 16.96
C GLN A 182 -8.80 -23.63 15.99
N ALA A 183 -9.73 -22.71 16.24
CA ALA A 183 -9.99 -21.56 15.35
C ALA A 183 -8.89 -20.51 15.35
N TYR A 184 -8.00 -20.48 16.36
CA TYR A 184 -6.93 -19.50 16.54
C TYR A 184 -5.53 -20.12 16.47
N ALA A 185 -5.43 -21.45 16.56
CA ALA A 185 -4.17 -22.17 16.62
C ALA A 185 -3.46 -22.22 15.25
N PRO A 186 -2.15 -21.94 15.19
CA PRO A 186 -1.35 -22.07 13.99
C PRO A 186 -1.04 -23.54 13.65
N PRO A 187 -0.61 -23.82 12.39
CA PRO A 187 -0.30 -25.18 11.94
C PRO A 187 0.68 -25.96 12.82
N GLU A 188 1.72 -25.28 13.37
CA GLU A 188 2.73 -25.91 14.21
C GLU A 188 2.17 -26.48 15.52
N GLN A 189 1.07 -25.91 16.05
CA GLN A 189 0.42 -26.48 17.26
C GLN A 189 -0.25 -27.84 17.00
N TYR A 190 -0.41 -28.24 15.74
CA TYR A 190 -0.91 -29.56 15.35
C TYR A 190 0.22 -30.61 15.21
N GLY A 191 1.42 -30.31 15.71
CA GLY A 191 2.53 -31.26 15.71
C GLY A 191 3.44 -31.20 14.48
N PHE A 192 3.27 -30.18 13.63
CA PHE A 192 4.12 -30.03 12.42
C PHE A 192 5.50 -29.45 12.68
N SER A 193 5.69 -28.71 13.78
CA SER A 193 6.97 -28.15 14.19
C SER A 193 6.95 -27.65 15.63
N GLN A 194 8.10 -27.26 16.18
CA GLN A 194 8.17 -26.63 17.49
C GLN A 194 7.48 -25.26 17.49
N THR A 195 6.73 -24.97 18.57
CA THR A 195 6.14 -23.65 18.81
C THR A 195 7.18 -22.65 19.29
N ASP A 196 7.15 -21.43 18.78
CA ASP A 196 7.99 -20.29 19.20
C ASP A 196 7.14 -19.00 19.30
N ALA A 197 7.78 -17.86 19.55
CA ALA A 197 7.09 -16.57 19.67
C ALA A 197 6.18 -16.22 18.48
N ARG A 198 6.43 -16.76 17.29
CA ARG A 198 5.63 -16.56 16.09
C ARG A 198 4.31 -17.33 16.09
N THR A 199 4.16 -18.28 17.00
CA THR A 199 2.89 -18.96 17.30
C THR A 199 1.85 -17.96 17.82
N ASP A 200 2.22 -17.14 18.80
CA ASP A 200 1.34 -16.10 19.34
C ASP A 200 1.05 -14.98 18.32
N ILE A 201 2.01 -14.67 17.43
CA ILE A 201 1.81 -13.74 16.32
C ILE A 201 0.71 -14.23 15.37
N TYR A 202 0.67 -15.52 15.07
CA TYR A 202 -0.40 -16.10 14.25
C TYR A 202 -1.76 -15.92 14.91
N SER A 203 -1.89 -16.33 16.17
CA SER A 203 -3.14 -16.24 16.92
C SER A 203 -3.62 -14.78 17.07
N LEU A 204 -2.69 -13.82 17.27
CA LEU A 204 -2.99 -12.39 17.27
C LEU A 204 -3.47 -11.91 15.89
N GLY A 205 -2.92 -12.43 14.79
CA GLY A 205 -3.40 -12.15 13.44
C GLY A 205 -4.83 -12.65 13.19
N VAL A 206 -5.17 -13.84 13.71
CA VAL A 206 -6.55 -14.38 13.66
C VAL A 206 -7.49 -13.56 14.53
N LEU A 207 -7.04 -13.14 15.72
CA LEU A 207 -7.80 -12.27 16.63
C LEU A 207 -8.10 -10.91 15.97
N LEU A 208 -7.10 -10.28 15.34
CA LEU A 208 -7.27 -9.04 14.60
C LEU A 208 -8.31 -9.20 13.47
N ARG A 209 -8.25 -10.30 12.73
CA ARG A 209 -9.26 -10.62 11.71
C ARG A 209 -10.64 -10.73 12.33
N TRP A 210 -10.76 -11.47 13.43
CA TRP A 210 -12.04 -11.67 14.10
C TRP A 210 -12.63 -10.35 14.61
N LEU A 211 -11.83 -9.49 15.22
CA LEU A 211 -12.28 -8.17 15.67
C LEU A 211 -12.79 -7.28 14.53
N LEU A 212 -12.14 -7.35 13.35
CA LEU A 212 -12.51 -6.54 12.20
C LEU A 212 -13.68 -7.11 11.38
N THR A 213 -13.92 -8.42 11.44
CA THR A 213 -14.85 -9.08 10.50
C THR A 213 -15.91 -9.94 11.19
N GLY A 214 -15.82 -10.16 12.50
CA GLY A 214 -16.65 -11.11 13.23
C GLY A 214 -16.33 -12.60 12.95
N SER A 215 -15.30 -12.89 12.13
CA SER A 215 -14.97 -14.26 11.70
C SER A 215 -13.47 -14.55 11.83
N THR A 216 -13.13 -15.74 12.30
CA THR A 216 -11.75 -16.25 12.29
C THR A 216 -11.30 -16.73 10.90
N LYS A 217 -12.25 -17.03 10.00
CA LYS A 217 -11.98 -17.45 8.63
C LYS A 217 -11.91 -16.26 7.69
N GLU A 218 -11.11 -16.37 6.63
CA GLU A 218 -11.08 -15.36 5.58
C GLU A 218 -12.45 -15.27 4.90
N ASN A 219 -12.98 -14.06 4.82
CA ASN A 219 -14.21 -13.75 4.11
C ASN A 219 -13.96 -12.67 3.07
N LYS A 220 -13.93 -13.06 1.80
CA LYS A 220 -13.68 -12.16 0.67
C LYS A 220 -14.75 -11.08 0.48
N ASN A 221 -15.93 -11.27 1.06
CA ASN A 221 -17.05 -10.33 0.97
C ASN A 221 -16.92 -9.15 1.96
N ILE A 222 -16.06 -9.27 2.99
CA ILE A 222 -15.84 -8.22 3.97
C ILE A 222 -14.57 -7.46 3.59
N ARG A 223 -14.72 -6.16 3.31
CA ARG A 223 -13.59 -5.28 2.98
C ARG A 223 -12.91 -4.83 4.27
N VAL A 224 -11.73 -5.35 4.54
CA VAL A 224 -10.83 -4.86 5.57
C VAL A 224 -9.91 -3.80 4.96
N TYR A 225 -9.61 -2.76 5.72
CA TYR A 225 -8.63 -1.75 5.33
C TYR A 225 -7.31 -2.38 4.87
N ARG A 226 -6.86 -2.08 3.65
CA ARG A 226 -5.75 -2.77 2.98
C ARG A 226 -4.48 -2.95 3.82
N PRO A 227 -3.99 -1.95 4.57
CA PRO A 227 -2.83 -2.13 5.44
C PRO A 227 -3.06 -3.18 6.54
N LEU A 228 -4.24 -3.20 7.19
CA LEU A 228 -4.58 -4.20 8.20
C LEU A 228 -4.75 -5.60 7.58
N ALA A 229 -5.34 -5.69 6.39
CA ALA A 229 -5.44 -6.95 5.65
C ALA A 229 -4.05 -7.55 5.33
N ARG A 230 -3.06 -6.72 4.97
CA ARG A 230 -1.67 -7.17 4.76
C ARG A 230 -1.02 -7.66 6.05
N ILE A 231 -1.27 -6.98 7.18
CA ILE A 231 -0.78 -7.40 8.50
C ILE A 231 -1.37 -8.74 8.86
N ILE A 232 -2.69 -8.92 8.74
CA ILE A 232 -3.37 -10.19 8.99
C ILE A 232 -2.76 -11.31 8.14
N SER A 233 -2.65 -11.10 6.83
CA SER A 233 -2.07 -12.09 5.91
C SER A 233 -0.64 -12.46 6.31
N LYS A 234 0.19 -11.50 6.70
CA LYS A 234 1.55 -11.77 7.15
C LYS A 234 1.59 -12.48 8.50
N CYS A 235 0.73 -12.14 9.46
CA CYS A 235 0.64 -12.85 10.74
C CYS A 235 0.22 -14.31 10.54
N THR A 236 -0.74 -14.56 9.63
CA THR A 236 -1.35 -15.89 9.42
C THR A 236 -0.66 -16.70 8.31
N GLY A 237 0.59 -16.39 7.97
CA GLY A 237 1.43 -17.20 7.09
C GLY A 237 1.52 -18.64 7.60
N PHE A 238 1.49 -19.62 6.68
CA PHE A 238 1.51 -21.03 7.05
C PHE A 238 2.79 -21.40 7.82
N ALA A 239 3.94 -21.09 7.24
CA ALA A 239 5.22 -21.32 7.89
C ALA A 239 5.59 -20.15 8.83
N PRO A 240 6.12 -20.41 10.05
CA PRO A 240 6.52 -19.34 10.97
C PRO A 240 7.48 -18.30 10.34
N LYS A 241 8.36 -18.71 9.43
CA LYS A 241 9.28 -17.81 8.70
C LYS A 241 8.61 -16.78 7.79
N GLU A 242 7.35 -17.00 7.39
CA GLU A 242 6.58 -16.09 6.56
C GLU A 242 5.94 -14.96 7.37
N ARG A 243 5.89 -15.10 8.70
CA ARG A 243 5.29 -14.16 9.63
C ARG A 243 6.25 -13.01 9.99
N PHE A 244 5.81 -12.12 10.86
CA PHE A 244 6.74 -11.19 11.51
C PHE A 244 7.73 -11.98 12.37
N ALA A 245 8.99 -11.54 12.41
CA ALA A 245 10.03 -12.23 13.16
C ALA A 245 9.78 -12.17 14.68
N ASP A 246 9.21 -11.06 15.15
CA ASP A 246 8.86 -10.80 16.55
C ASP A 246 7.65 -9.86 16.67
N VAL A 247 7.10 -9.77 17.87
CA VAL A 247 5.93 -8.91 18.16
C VAL A 247 6.25 -7.42 18.07
N SER A 248 7.50 -7.00 18.17
CA SER A 248 7.91 -5.60 18.06
C SER A 248 7.74 -5.11 16.62
N GLN A 249 8.08 -5.97 15.64
CA GLN A 249 7.83 -5.69 14.21
C GLN A 249 6.34 -5.62 13.91
N LEU A 250 5.53 -6.54 14.49
CA LEU A 250 4.08 -6.51 14.36
C LEU A 250 3.50 -5.23 14.96
N LYS A 251 3.91 -4.85 16.18
CA LYS A 251 3.50 -3.60 16.84
C LYS A 251 3.80 -2.38 15.97
N LYS A 252 5.02 -2.31 15.43
CA LYS A 252 5.42 -1.22 14.52
C LYS A 252 4.52 -1.15 13.27
N ALA A 253 4.19 -2.31 12.68
CA ALA A 253 3.30 -2.38 11.52
C ALA A 253 1.88 -1.91 11.86
N LEU A 254 1.33 -2.31 13.02
CA LEU A 254 0.02 -1.89 13.51
C LEU A 254 -0.05 -0.38 13.75
N LEU A 255 0.96 0.20 14.40
CA LEU A 255 1.06 1.64 14.64
C LEU A 255 1.16 2.43 13.32
N GLN A 256 1.84 1.88 12.33
CA GLN A 256 1.94 2.48 11.00
C GLN A 256 0.66 2.38 10.19
N ALA A 257 -0.14 1.34 10.41
CA ALA A 257 -1.44 1.14 9.76
C ALA A 257 -2.58 1.94 10.40
N ASN A 258 -2.33 2.63 11.54
CA ASN A 258 -3.37 3.38 12.24
C ASN A 258 -3.94 4.50 11.34
N PRO A 259 -5.25 4.52 11.08
CA PRO A 259 -5.90 5.47 10.16
C PRO A 259 -5.62 6.95 10.47
N LYS A 260 -5.48 7.33 11.75
CA LYS A 260 -5.14 8.72 12.13
C LYS A 260 -3.73 9.14 11.74
N SER A 261 -2.77 8.22 11.77
CA SER A 261 -1.40 8.51 11.33
C SER A 261 -1.31 8.59 9.80
N GLN A 262 -2.23 7.95 9.08
CA GLN A 262 -2.27 8.01 7.61
C GLN A 262 -2.88 9.30 7.08
N GLY A 263 -3.92 9.85 7.70
CA GLY A 263 -4.48 11.14 7.29
C GLY A 263 -3.39 12.23 7.31
N LEU A 264 -2.58 12.28 8.37
CA LEU A 264 -1.45 13.20 8.46
C LEU A 264 -0.33 12.85 7.44
N ARG A 265 -0.01 11.56 7.25
CA ARG A 265 1.00 11.13 6.27
C ARG A 265 0.55 11.39 4.84
N ILE A 266 -0.70 11.10 4.49
CA ILE A 266 -1.26 11.41 3.17
C ILE A 266 -1.26 12.93 2.97
N ALA A 267 -1.69 13.73 3.96
CA ALA A 267 -1.66 15.18 3.89
C ALA A 267 -0.23 15.72 3.70
N VAL A 268 0.76 15.19 4.43
CA VAL A 268 2.17 15.56 4.28
C VAL A 268 2.70 15.10 2.92
N THR A 269 2.39 13.87 2.47
CA THR A 269 2.83 13.37 1.16
C THR A 269 2.22 14.17 0.01
N VAL A 270 0.93 14.50 0.09
CA VAL A 270 0.24 15.36 -0.89
C VAL A 270 0.83 16.77 -0.86
N LEU A 271 1.09 17.33 0.31
CA LEU A 271 1.73 18.64 0.44
C LEU A 271 3.15 18.62 -0.18
N CYS A 272 3.95 17.60 0.11
CA CYS A 272 5.27 17.44 -0.49
C CYS A 272 5.20 17.26 -2.01
N ALA A 273 4.22 16.49 -2.52
CA ALA A 273 4.01 16.31 -3.96
C ALA A 273 3.58 17.62 -4.64
N VAL A 274 2.67 18.39 -4.01
CA VAL A 274 2.25 19.71 -4.50
C VAL A 274 3.41 20.70 -4.51
N LEU A 275 4.24 20.71 -3.44
CA LEU A 275 5.43 21.57 -3.39
C LEU A 275 6.48 21.14 -4.44
N ALA A 276 6.69 19.83 -4.63
CA ALA A 276 7.59 19.33 -5.67
C ALA A 276 7.08 19.66 -7.08
N ALA A 277 5.77 19.50 -7.34
CA ALA A 277 5.16 19.90 -8.59
C ALA A 277 5.25 21.42 -8.80
N GLY A 278 5.03 22.23 -7.76
CA GLY A 278 5.21 23.69 -7.81
C GLY A 278 6.66 24.09 -8.12
N LEU A 279 7.64 23.39 -7.52
CA LEU A 279 9.07 23.61 -7.83
C LEU A 279 9.41 23.19 -9.27
N LEU A 280 8.85 22.08 -9.76
CA LEU A 280 9.06 21.65 -11.14
C LEU A 280 8.40 22.60 -12.14
N ILE A 281 7.19 23.09 -11.85
CA ILE A 281 6.52 24.11 -12.65
C ILE A 281 7.33 25.41 -12.61
N PHE A 282 7.79 25.85 -11.44
CA PHE A 282 8.63 27.04 -11.30
C PHE A 282 9.96 26.89 -12.05
N ALA A 283 10.64 25.73 -11.91
CA ALA A 283 11.84 25.43 -12.68
C ALA A 283 11.53 25.35 -14.18
N GLY A 284 10.43 24.72 -14.57
CA GLY A 284 9.96 24.68 -15.96
C GLY A 284 9.67 26.07 -16.53
N VAL A 285 8.98 26.92 -15.76
CA VAL A 285 8.73 28.32 -16.14
C VAL A 285 10.05 29.11 -16.25
N ARG A 286 11.01 28.88 -15.34
CA ARG A 286 12.33 29.52 -15.41
C ARG A 286 13.16 29.02 -16.59
N ILE A 287 13.12 27.71 -16.86
CA ILE A 287 13.76 27.13 -18.05
C ILE A 287 13.05 27.60 -19.32
N TYR A 288 11.71 27.58 -19.34
CA TYR A 288 10.90 28.10 -20.42
C TYR A 288 11.23 29.58 -20.68
N GLN A 289 11.27 30.42 -19.65
CA GLN A 289 11.70 31.83 -19.77
C GLN A 289 13.15 31.97 -20.23
N ALA A 290 14.06 31.08 -19.81
CA ALA A 290 15.46 31.12 -20.24
C ALA A 290 15.63 30.62 -21.69
N VAL A 291 14.82 29.66 -22.13
CA VAL A 291 14.85 29.14 -23.52
C VAL A 291 14.03 30.02 -24.45
N THR A 292 12.92 30.62 -24.01
CA THR A 292 12.15 31.59 -24.81
C THR A 292 12.76 32.99 -24.86
N TYR A 293 13.83 33.25 -24.08
CA TYR A 293 14.60 34.51 -24.21
C TYR A 293 15.71 34.45 -25.28
N THR A 294 15.85 33.38 -26.06
CA THR A 294 16.47 33.47 -27.38
C THR A 294 15.40 34.03 -28.30
N PRO A 295 15.51 35.27 -28.78
CA PRO A 295 14.47 35.85 -29.63
C PRO A 295 14.52 35.13 -30.96
N PHE A 296 13.64 34.15 -31.16
CA PHE A 296 13.19 33.84 -32.49
C PHE A 296 12.50 35.10 -32.99
N THR A 297 13.13 35.82 -33.88
CA THR A 297 12.59 37.10 -34.34
C THR A 297 12.26 37.00 -35.83
N ALA A 298 11.15 37.55 -36.20
CA ALA A 298 10.76 37.70 -37.60
C ALA A 298 11.84 38.42 -38.45
N ASP A 299 12.82 39.09 -37.80
CA ASP A 299 13.95 39.71 -38.45
C ASP A 299 14.88 38.74 -39.19
N ALA A 300 14.79 37.43 -38.90
CA ALA A 300 15.51 36.38 -39.63
C ALA A 300 14.92 36.11 -41.01
N ILE A 301 13.66 36.48 -41.21
CA ILE A 301 12.92 36.23 -42.46
C ILE A 301 13.01 37.51 -43.30
N PRO A 302 13.42 37.44 -44.55
CA PRO A 302 13.47 38.60 -45.44
C PRO A 302 12.12 39.31 -45.55
N ALA A 303 12.12 40.62 -45.62
CA ALA A 303 10.92 41.42 -45.89
C ALA A 303 10.60 41.38 -47.39
N TYR A 304 9.47 40.82 -47.73
CA TYR A 304 9.02 40.70 -49.12
C TYR A 304 7.89 41.67 -49.47
N LEU A 305 7.82 42.00 -50.75
CA LEU A 305 6.76 42.86 -51.26
C LEU A 305 5.49 42.06 -51.61
N SER A 306 5.66 40.81 -52.06
CA SER A 306 4.55 39.92 -52.42
C SER A 306 4.78 38.45 -51.99
N ASP A 307 3.73 37.65 -51.96
CA ASP A 307 3.82 36.23 -51.64
C ASP A 307 4.58 35.45 -52.73
N GLU A 308 4.49 35.84 -54.00
CA GLU A 308 5.25 35.26 -55.12
C GLU A 308 6.76 35.44 -54.93
N GLU A 309 7.19 36.64 -54.51
CA GLU A 309 8.59 36.91 -54.22
C GLU A 309 9.14 36.09 -53.05
N ARG A 310 8.31 35.86 -52.04
CA ARG A 310 8.63 35.01 -50.88
C ARG A 310 8.84 33.56 -51.29
N VAL A 311 7.93 33.02 -52.09
CA VAL A 311 8.00 31.63 -52.61
C VAL A 311 9.24 31.47 -53.49
N ALA A 312 9.48 32.42 -54.42
CA ALA A 312 10.65 32.36 -55.30
C ALA A 312 11.98 32.37 -54.53
N ASP A 313 12.10 33.26 -53.50
CA ASP A 313 13.28 33.32 -52.65
C ASP A 313 13.45 32.06 -51.81
N ALA A 314 12.35 31.46 -51.30
CA ALA A 314 12.39 30.23 -50.54
C ALA A 314 12.85 29.02 -51.38
N VAL A 315 12.41 28.90 -52.61
CA VAL A 315 12.86 27.87 -53.55
C VAL A 315 14.34 27.99 -53.84
N VAL A 316 14.81 29.21 -54.04
CA VAL A 316 16.25 29.49 -54.25
C VAL A 316 17.04 29.13 -52.98
N TYR A 317 16.57 29.54 -51.83
CA TYR A 317 17.23 29.24 -50.54
C TYR A 317 17.35 27.71 -50.33
N MET A 318 16.29 26.96 -50.56
CA MET A 318 16.29 25.48 -50.40
C MET A 318 17.24 24.82 -51.38
N LYS A 319 17.30 25.33 -52.64
CA LYS A 319 18.24 24.88 -53.64
C LYS A 319 19.69 25.18 -53.26
N ASP A 320 19.98 26.36 -52.80
CA ASP A 320 21.33 26.75 -52.42
C ASP A 320 21.83 26.04 -51.17
N LYS A 321 20.96 25.87 -50.16
CA LYS A 321 21.33 25.26 -48.89
C LYS A 321 21.44 23.73 -48.96
N TYR A 322 20.51 23.08 -49.66
CA TYR A 322 20.40 21.64 -49.66
C TYR A 322 20.70 20.98 -51.02
N GLY A 323 20.87 21.77 -52.06
CA GLY A 323 21.13 21.27 -53.42
C GLY A 323 19.95 20.56 -54.08
N THR A 324 18.72 20.80 -53.57
CA THR A 324 17.51 20.12 -54.07
C THR A 324 16.84 20.90 -55.18
N ASN A 325 16.26 20.21 -56.16
CA ASN A 325 15.38 20.74 -57.19
C ASN A 325 13.90 20.35 -56.96
N MET A 326 13.58 19.82 -55.77
CA MET A 326 12.27 19.32 -55.43
C MET A 326 11.14 20.37 -55.57
N PHE A 327 11.48 21.64 -55.42
CA PHE A 327 10.53 22.75 -55.40
C PHE A 327 10.54 23.57 -56.71
N ASP A 328 11.20 23.07 -57.78
CA ASP A 328 11.28 23.79 -59.05
C ASP A 328 9.91 23.98 -59.75
N GLU A 329 8.93 23.09 -59.49
CA GLU A 329 7.53 23.19 -59.93
C GLU A 329 6.66 23.77 -58.81
N ALA A 330 6.92 25.02 -58.43
CA ALA A 330 6.39 25.68 -57.22
C ALA A 330 4.84 25.79 -57.17
N ASP A 331 4.18 25.77 -58.33
CA ASP A 331 2.70 25.89 -58.41
C ASP A 331 1.99 24.53 -58.24
N ASP A 332 2.71 23.42 -58.27
CA ASP A 332 2.13 22.10 -58.09
C ASP A 332 1.65 21.90 -56.66
N VAL A 333 0.56 21.16 -56.48
CA VAL A 333 0.01 20.87 -55.14
C VAL A 333 0.94 19.89 -54.42
N ALA A 334 1.40 20.27 -53.22
CA ALA A 334 2.26 19.41 -52.44
C ALA A 334 1.51 18.19 -51.91
N THR A 335 2.17 17.06 -51.96
CA THR A 335 1.65 15.78 -51.47
C THR A 335 2.34 15.32 -50.18
N VAL A 336 1.76 14.34 -49.52
CA VAL A 336 2.38 13.66 -48.36
C VAL A 336 3.72 13.05 -48.77
N GLY A 337 3.85 12.55 -50.01
CA GLY A 337 5.09 12.07 -50.56
C GLY A 337 6.17 13.13 -50.63
N ASP A 338 5.82 14.35 -51.05
CA ASP A 338 6.75 15.49 -51.13
C ASP A 338 7.21 15.93 -49.75
N LEU A 339 6.29 16.06 -48.80
CA LEU A 339 6.63 16.39 -47.40
C LEU A 339 7.57 15.33 -46.81
N ARG A 340 7.30 14.05 -47.06
CA ARG A 340 8.11 12.94 -46.57
C ARG A 340 9.50 12.95 -47.22
N ALA A 341 9.56 13.17 -48.52
CA ALA A 341 10.83 13.34 -49.22
C ALA A 341 11.64 14.50 -48.68
N ALA A 342 10.99 15.64 -48.44
CA ALA A 342 11.64 16.83 -47.84
C ALA A 342 12.20 16.52 -46.44
N MET A 343 11.44 15.85 -45.55
CA MET A 343 11.92 15.51 -44.24
C MET A 343 13.12 14.57 -44.28
N ASN A 344 13.11 13.57 -45.18
CA ASN A 344 14.22 12.63 -45.35
C ASN A 344 15.44 13.31 -46.01
N ASP A 345 15.23 13.93 -47.12
CA ASP A 345 16.34 14.44 -47.98
C ASP A 345 17.00 15.71 -47.43
N LEU A 346 16.23 16.57 -46.75
CA LEU A 346 16.72 17.84 -46.26
C LEU A 346 17.24 17.73 -44.83
N TYR A 347 16.55 16.96 -43.97
CA TYR A 347 16.86 16.90 -42.54
C TYR A 347 17.40 15.53 -42.09
N GLY A 348 17.54 14.56 -42.99
CA GLY A 348 18.03 13.21 -42.68
C GLY A 348 17.10 12.43 -41.75
N LEU A 349 15.82 12.76 -41.75
CA LEU A 349 14.81 12.12 -40.93
C LEU A 349 14.25 10.92 -41.66
N ASP A 350 14.51 9.74 -41.16
CA ASP A 350 14.02 8.52 -41.77
C ASP A 350 12.50 8.37 -41.63
N ARG A 351 11.96 7.37 -42.33
CA ARG A 351 10.54 7.07 -42.33
C ARG A 351 9.96 6.90 -40.93
N ASP A 352 10.74 6.30 -40.03
CA ASP A 352 10.32 6.00 -38.68
C ASP A 352 10.23 7.27 -37.81
N TYR A 353 11.12 8.23 -38.04
CA TYR A 353 11.07 9.54 -37.37
C TYR A 353 9.84 10.35 -37.82
N VAL A 354 9.58 10.42 -39.11
CA VAL A 354 8.41 11.15 -39.66
C VAL A 354 7.10 10.54 -39.18
N TYR A 355 7.04 9.21 -39.05
CA TYR A 355 5.86 8.52 -38.56
C TYR A 355 5.78 8.40 -37.03
N GLY A 356 6.83 8.75 -36.32
CA GLY A 356 6.88 8.59 -34.85
C GLY A 356 6.87 7.13 -34.41
N ILE A 357 7.26 6.18 -35.25
CA ILE A 357 7.29 4.75 -34.95
C ILE A 357 8.50 4.45 -34.08
N ASN A 358 8.26 4.22 -32.81
CA ASN A 358 9.19 3.50 -31.95
C ASN A 358 8.83 2.02 -32.03
N THR A 359 9.77 1.12 -32.27
CA THR A 359 9.57 -0.30 -32.57
C THR A 359 8.99 -1.14 -31.42
N GLU A 360 8.69 -0.55 -30.28
CA GLU A 360 8.03 -1.19 -29.13
C GLU A 360 6.63 -0.61 -28.90
N MET A 361 5.70 -1.00 -29.75
CA MET A 361 4.31 -0.54 -29.70
C MET A 361 3.44 -1.31 -28.72
N PRO A 362 2.67 -0.64 -27.85
CA PRO A 362 1.39 -1.17 -27.39
C PRO A 362 0.32 -0.94 -28.46
N GLN A 363 -0.43 -1.95 -28.79
CA GLN A 363 -1.39 -2.02 -29.90
C GLN A 363 -2.63 -1.08 -29.79
N GLU A 364 -2.67 -0.06 -28.94
CA GLU A 364 -3.87 0.73 -28.65
C GLU A 364 -3.67 2.23 -28.40
N SER A 365 -2.54 2.82 -28.80
CA SER A 365 -2.37 4.28 -28.70
C SER A 365 -1.72 4.86 -29.94
N ASP A 366 -2.48 4.96 -31.00
CA ASP A 366 -2.05 5.37 -32.33
C ASP A 366 -2.20 6.85 -32.51
N GLU A 367 -1.22 7.63 -32.09
CA GLU A 367 -1.25 9.06 -32.38
C GLU A 367 0.05 9.52 -32.97
N TYR A 368 0.14 9.30 -34.24
CA TYR A 368 1.26 9.62 -35.05
C TYR A 368 1.07 10.95 -35.77
N PHE A 369 2.19 11.51 -36.07
CA PHE A 369 2.41 12.71 -36.84
C PHE A 369 1.59 12.80 -38.14
N MET A 370 1.42 11.67 -38.80
CA MET A 370 0.54 11.51 -39.97
C MET A 370 -0.52 10.46 -39.65
N PRO A 371 -1.80 10.70 -39.92
CA PRO A 371 -2.84 9.70 -39.74
C PRO A 371 -2.50 8.40 -40.48
N TRP A 372 -2.75 7.26 -39.83
CA TRP A 372 -2.58 5.95 -40.45
C TRP A 372 -3.41 5.85 -41.74
N GLY A 373 -2.76 5.47 -42.84
CA GLY A 373 -3.38 5.29 -44.15
C GLY A 373 -3.28 6.47 -45.08
N TRP A 374 -2.49 7.50 -44.76
CA TRP A 374 -2.19 8.55 -45.72
C TRP A 374 -1.27 7.97 -46.83
N ASP A 375 -1.77 8.05 -48.06
CA ASP A 375 -1.06 7.70 -49.28
C ASP A 375 -0.14 8.83 -49.69
N ASP A 376 1.02 8.53 -50.25
CA ASP A 376 1.98 9.51 -50.77
C ASP A 376 1.35 10.47 -51.80
N GLY A 377 0.26 10.06 -52.46
CA GLY A 377 -0.48 10.89 -53.40
C GLY A 377 -1.52 11.82 -52.79
N GLN A 378 -1.75 11.78 -51.45
CA GLN A 378 -2.65 12.71 -50.80
C GLN A 378 -2.02 14.10 -50.67
N THR A 379 -2.86 15.15 -50.71
CA THR A 379 -2.42 16.54 -50.54
C THR A 379 -2.04 16.84 -49.12
N VAL A 380 -1.10 17.76 -48.90
CA VAL A 380 -0.63 18.18 -47.58
C VAL A 380 -1.31 19.46 -47.17
N ASP A 381 -1.89 19.45 -45.97
CA ASP A 381 -2.41 20.62 -45.30
C ASP A 381 -1.26 21.46 -44.72
N ARG A 382 -1.42 22.81 -44.75
CA ARG A 382 -0.43 23.79 -44.26
C ARG A 382 -0.04 23.50 -42.81
N ASP A 383 -0.99 23.27 -41.96
CA ASP A 383 -0.76 23.11 -40.52
C ASP A 383 0.09 21.88 -40.23
N ILE A 384 -0.10 20.81 -41.01
CA ILE A 384 0.70 19.59 -40.94
C ILE A 384 2.14 19.85 -41.43
N ALA A 385 2.29 20.60 -42.55
CA ALA A 385 3.63 20.97 -43.04
C ALA A 385 4.41 21.82 -42.03
N VAL A 386 3.74 22.80 -41.41
CA VAL A 386 4.30 23.60 -40.32
C VAL A 386 4.72 22.75 -39.12
N TYR A 387 3.84 21.84 -38.70
CA TYR A 387 4.16 20.91 -37.62
C TYR A 387 5.38 20.06 -37.93
N ALA A 388 5.48 19.54 -39.13
CA ALA A 388 6.61 18.76 -39.59
C ALA A 388 7.92 19.55 -39.53
N ALA A 389 7.91 20.74 -40.09
CA ALA A 389 9.06 21.62 -40.13
C ALA A 389 9.55 22.01 -38.72
N VAL A 390 8.64 22.46 -37.85
CA VAL A 390 8.99 22.85 -36.49
C VAL A 390 9.46 21.65 -35.67
N LYS A 391 8.82 20.49 -35.82
CA LYS A 391 9.24 19.27 -35.12
C LYS A 391 10.61 18.78 -35.55
N ALA A 392 10.96 18.92 -36.82
CA ALA A 392 12.28 18.54 -37.33
C ALA A 392 13.42 19.36 -36.65
N HIS A 393 13.18 20.61 -36.36
CA HIS A 393 14.19 21.52 -35.75
C HIS A 393 14.15 21.50 -34.23
N ALA A 394 12.98 21.41 -33.62
CA ALA A 394 12.80 21.50 -32.18
C ALA A 394 11.65 20.60 -31.70
N PRO A 395 11.88 19.29 -31.55
CA PRO A 395 10.87 18.34 -31.09
C PRO A 395 10.24 18.72 -29.76
N SER A 396 10.98 19.40 -28.88
CA SER A 396 10.50 19.82 -27.56
C SER A 396 9.42 20.92 -27.60
N ILE A 397 9.32 21.68 -28.67
CA ILE A 397 8.30 22.74 -28.84
C ILE A 397 6.91 22.10 -29.06
N VAL A 398 6.88 20.96 -29.71
CA VAL A 398 5.64 20.27 -30.13
C VAL A 398 5.35 19.00 -29.33
N ALA A 399 5.99 18.83 -28.20
CA ALA A 399 5.93 17.60 -27.37
C ALA A 399 4.64 17.46 -26.55
N ASP A 400 3.53 18.04 -26.96
CA ASP A 400 2.24 17.79 -26.29
C ASP A 400 1.56 16.55 -26.89
N TRP A 401 1.55 15.50 -26.09
CA TRP A 401 1.12 14.15 -26.45
C TRP A 401 -0.33 13.84 -26.03
N SER A 402 -1.20 14.84 -25.89
CA SER A 402 -2.58 14.52 -25.55
C SER A 402 -3.30 13.88 -26.74
N SER A 403 -3.93 12.75 -26.47
CA SER A 403 -4.67 11.92 -27.45
C SER A 403 -5.99 12.53 -27.92
N ILE A 404 -6.32 13.73 -27.50
CA ILE A 404 -7.59 14.39 -27.77
C ILE A 404 -7.42 15.33 -28.97
N LYS A 405 -8.04 14.98 -30.09
CA LYS A 405 -8.17 15.89 -31.23
C LYS A 405 -9.09 17.07 -30.86
N ASP A 406 -8.79 18.21 -31.42
CA ASP A 406 -9.68 19.36 -31.29
C ASP A 406 -10.94 19.25 -32.15
N ASP A 407 -11.80 20.27 -32.10
CA ASP A 407 -13.03 20.35 -32.92
C ASP A 407 -12.75 20.36 -34.44
N ASN A 408 -11.52 20.72 -34.85
CA ASN A 408 -11.05 20.69 -36.25
C ASN A 408 -10.34 19.38 -36.61
N GLY A 409 -10.17 18.45 -35.64
CA GLY A 409 -9.55 17.15 -35.84
C GLY A 409 -8.02 17.16 -35.71
N TYR A 410 -7.40 18.25 -35.28
CA TYR A 410 -5.95 18.36 -35.08
C TYR A 410 -5.53 17.96 -33.67
N TYR A 411 -4.33 17.45 -33.56
CA TYR A 411 -3.70 17.18 -32.27
C TYR A 411 -3.12 18.43 -31.65
N PRO A 412 -3.00 18.52 -30.32
CA PRO A 412 -2.46 19.68 -29.63
C PRO A 412 -1.07 20.13 -30.11
N GLY A 413 -0.20 19.17 -30.48
CA GLY A 413 1.12 19.48 -31.01
C GLY A 413 1.08 20.29 -32.30
N VAL A 414 0.10 20.07 -33.17
CA VAL A 414 -0.08 20.85 -34.40
C VAL A 414 -0.44 22.29 -34.06
N ARG A 415 -1.34 22.52 -33.10
CA ARG A 415 -1.69 23.88 -32.66
C ARG A 415 -0.50 24.64 -32.07
N VAL A 416 0.33 23.97 -31.30
CA VAL A 416 1.56 24.57 -30.72
C VAL A 416 2.52 24.98 -31.84
N ALA A 417 2.72 24.12 -32.84
CA ALA A 417 3.56 24.43 -33.97
C ALA A 417 3.04 25.62 -34.80
N VAL A 418 1.74 25.65 -35.07
CA VAL A 418 1.09 26.74 -35.79
C VAL A 418 1.21 28.07 -35.02
N ALA A 419 0.90 28.05 -33.72
CA ALA A 419 1.05 29.24 -32.88
C ALA A 419 2.51 29.75 -32.85
N PHE A 420 3.47 28.84 -32.73
CA PHE A 420 4.89 29.17 -32.79
C PHE A 420 5.26 29.77 -34.16
N ALA A 421 4.77 29.20 -35.27
CA ALA A 421 5.04 29.64 -36.60
C ALA A 421 4.43 31.04 -36.89
N GLU A 422 3.26 31.33 -36.34
CA GLU A 422 2.64 32.65 -36.41
C GLU A 422 3.46 33.70 -35.63
N GLU A 423 3.82 33.36 -34.37
CA GLU A 423 4.58 34.25 -33.49
C GLU A 423 5.99 34.58 -34.04
N THR A 424 6.63 33.62 -34.67
CA THR A 424 7.98 33.75 -35.22
C THR A 424 8.04 34.23 -36.66
N GLY A 425 6.89 34.37 -37.32
CA GLY A 425 6.79 34.79 -38.71
C GLY A 425 7.13 33.70 -39.75
N ILE A 426 7.27 32.43 -39.31
CA ILE A 426 7.42 31.29 -40.25
C ILE A 426 6.21 31.25 -41.18
N MET A 427 5.04 31.50 -40.62
CA MET A 427 3.78 31.67 -41.35
C MET A 427 3.45 33.15 -41.45
N THR A 428 3.24 33.65 -42.67
CA THR A 428 2.82 35.03 -42.91
C THR A 428 1.54 35.02 -43.74
N GLY A 429 0.48 35.61 -43.21
CA GLY A 429 -0.80 35.73 -43.93
C GLY A 429 -1.95 35.01 -43.27
N ALA A 430 -3.17 35.47 -43.56
CA ALA A 430 -4.37 34.97 -42.90
C ALA A 430 -4.49 33.46 -42.97
N ASN A 431 -4.67 32.84 -41.79
CA ASN A 431 -5.00 31.45 -41.59
C ASN A 431 -5.99 30.96 -42.64
N ARG A 432 -5.54 30.26 -43.64
CA ARG A 432 -6.39 29.48 -44.53
C ARG A 432 -5.97 28.03 -44.40
N PRO A 433 -6.72 27.22 -43.62
CA PRO A 433 -6.54 25.80 -43.68
C PRO A 433 -6.79 25.34 -45.13
N GLY A 434 -5.93 24.47 -45.62
CA GLY A 434 -6.09 23.92 -46.97
C GLY A 434 -4.77 23.41 -47.53
N ASP A 435 -4.92 22.71 -48.66
CA ASP A 435 -3.79 22.15 -49.41
C ASP A 435 -2.84 23.22 -49.84
N ILE A 436 -1.54 22.94 -49.72
CA ILE A 436 -0.47 23.88 -50.08
C ILE A 436 0.22 23.45 -51.39
N THR A 437 0.89 24.42 -52.03
CA THR A 437 1.73 24.13 -53.19
C THR A 437 3.15 23.72 -52.74
N LEU A 438 3.95 23.14 -53.65
CA LEU A 438 5.38 22.87 -53.44
C LEU A 438 6.15 24.13 -53.08
N GLY A 439 5.80 25.27 -53.69
CA GLY A 439 6.38 26.57 -53.36
C GLY A 439 6.03 27.03 -51.95
N GLU A 440 4.80 26.82 -51.50
CA GLU A 440 4.38 27.13 -50.11
C GLU A 440 5.05 26.20 -49.13
N LEU A 441 5.22 24.89 -49.46
CA LEU A 441 6.02 23.97 -48.65
C LEU A 441 7.48 24.44 -48.54
N ALA A 442 8.11 24.83 -49.64
CA ALA A 442 9.45 25.39 -49.63
C ALA A 442 9.53 26.64 -48.74
N LEU A 443 8.52 27.53 -48.79
CA LEU A 443 8.47 28.73 -47.96
C LEU A 443 8.40 28.38 -46.45
N ILE A 444 7.57 27.42 -46.04
CA ILE A 444 7.48 26.96 -44.66
C ILE A 444 8.82 26.43 -44.20
N LEU A 445 9.46 25.56 -44.99
CA LEU A 445 10.74 24.92 -44.64
C LEU A 445 11.86 25.96 -44.57
N ALA A 446 11.97 26.82 -45.56
CA ALA A 446 13.00 27.87 -45.60
C ALA A 446 12.87 28.87 -44.44
N ASN A 447 11.66 29.31 -44.13
CA ASN A 447 11.44 30.24 -43.01
C ASN A 447 11.72 29.56 -41.66
N THR A 448 11.37 28.29 -41.50
CA THR A 448 11.68 27.51 -40.32
C THR A 448 13.19 27.40 -40.13
N ASP A 449 13.93 27.03 -41.16
CA ASP A 449 15.39 26.98 -41.13
C ASP A 449 16.02 28.32 -40.73
N ARG A 450 15.57 29.40 -41.35
CA ARG A 450 16.10 30.75 -41.07
C ARG A 450 15.90 31.19 -39.61
N VAL A 451 14.72 30.90 -39.07
CA VAL A 451 14.39 31.23 -37.69
C VAL A 451 15.25 30.41 -36.70
N PHE A 452 15.42 29.11 -36.95
CA PHE A 452 16.22 28.25 -36.08
C PHE A 452 17.74 28.50 -36.24
N ASP A 453 18.22 28.72 -37.47
CA ASP A 453 19.64 29.08 -37.74
C ASP A 453 20.02 30.43 -37.09
N ALA A 454 19.14 31.43 -37.16
CA ALA A 454 19.37 32.72 -36.51
C ALA A 454 19.37 32.61 -34.97
N ALA A 455 18.58 31.71 -34.41
CA ALA A 455 18.57 31.42 -32.98
C ALA A 455 19.84 30.69 -32.52
N ALA A 456 20.35 29.78 -33.33
CA ALA A 456 21.57 29.02 -33.03
C ALA A 456 22.87 29.89 -33.10
N GLN A 457 22.82 31.03 -33.78
CA GLN A 457 23.96 31.96 -33.90
C GLN A 457 24.03 33.00 -32.77
N LYS A 458 23.00 33.11 -31.91
CA LYS A 458 22.95 34.00 -30.74
C LYS A 458 23.28 33.24 -29.46
#